data_f1049f2b15afba7e765009392d9a9ce5
#
_entry.id   f1049f2b15afba7e765009392d9a9ce5
#
_cell.length_a   1.000
_cell.length_b   1.000
_cell.length_c   1.000
_cell.angle_alpha   90.00
_cell.angle_beta   90.00
_cell.angle_gamma   90.00
#
_symmetry.space_group_name_H-M   'P 1'
#
loop_
_entity.id
_entity.type
_entity.pdbx_description
1 polymer ?
#
loop_
_entity_poly.entity_id
_entity_poly.type
_entity_poly.pdbx_seq_one_letter_code
_entity_poly.pdbx_strand_id
1 'polypeptide(L)'
;MSLTYLLKEDRSLLEMIECDYTFLNEDLAKHYAIGGVTGSEMRRVQLPAGSQRGGILTQGTMLAVTSNPTRTSPVKRGVFILNAILGTPPAPPPPNIPALEDAASPDKIMRMTLRENLTLHAKNPMCHSCHSRMDPLGLALENFNAMGAWRDAEMKHPVEPAGTLITGESFADVRELKHILATKHRRDHYYCVTEKLLTYALARGLDYRDTDTVDRLVAQLEATNGRPSALLNGIVNSVPFQQRRASAATDRSIADEEMSTKRTKRHERIQEEIPSRAGAS
;
A
#
# COMPACT_ATOMS: atom_id res chain seq x y z
N MET A 1 9.98 -14.00 2.95
CA MET A 1 9.44 -15.38 3.05
C MET A 1 7.92 -15.43 3.05
N SER A 2 7.21 -14.62 3.84
CA SER A 2 5.73 -14.67 3.90
C SER A 2 5.06 -14.51 2.53
N LEU A 3 5.38 -13.49 1.76
CA LEU A 3 4.80 -13.30 0.43
C LEU A 3 5.13 -14.45 -0.53
N THR A 4 6.38 -14.93 -0.52
CA THR A 4 6.79 -16.08 -1.35
C THR A 4 5.99 -17.34 -1.02
N TYR A 5 5.71 -17.56 0.26
CA TYR A 5 4.89 -18.67 0.71
C TYR A 5 3.44 -18.53 0.23
N LEU A 6 2.83 -17.35 0.42
CA LEU A 6 1.47 -17.08 -0.06
C LEU A 6 1.32 -17.34 -1.56
N LEU A 7 2.29 -16.88 -2.36
CA LEU A 7 2.28 -17.07 -3.81
C LEU A 7 2.49 -18.52 -4.23
N LYS A 8 3.44 -19.25 -3.58
CA LYS A 8 3.75 -20.64 -3.92
C LYS A 8 2.65 -21.62 -3.54
N GLU A 9 2.05 -21.41 -2.38
CA GLU A 9 0.98 -22.27 -1.83
C GLU A 9 -0.43 -21.80 -2.23
N ASP A 10 -0.50 -20.76 -3.06
CA ASP A 10 -1.74 -20.13 -3.50
C ASP A 10 -2.71 -19.82 -2.34
N ARG A 11 -2.16 -19.30 -1.24
CA ARG A 11 -2.89 -18.95 -0.03
C ARG A 11 -3.62 -17.63 -0.22
N SER A 12 -4.69 -17.41 0.58
CA SER A 12 -5.44 -16.16 0.52
C SER A 12 -4.56 -14.92 0.75
N LEU A 13 -4.70 -13.89 -0.07
CA LEU A 13 -4.05 -12.60 0.14
C LEU A 13 -4.45 -11.94 1.48
N LEU A 14 -5.59 -12.31 2.06
CA LEU A 14 -5.99 -11.84 3.39
C LEU A 14 -5.05 -12.33 4.50
N GLU A 15 -4.30 -13.41 4.28
CA GLU A 15 -3.26 -13.85 5.21
C GLU A 15 -2.08 -12.87 5.32
N MET A 16 -1.99 -11.90 4.41
CA MET A 16 -1.08 -10.76 4.58
C MET A 16 -1.50 -9.88 5.78
N ILE A 17 -2.78 -9.84 6.11
CA ILE A 17 -3.33 -9.06 7.22
C ILE A 17 -3.45 -9.92 8.47
N GLU A 18 -4.10 -11.07 8.35
CA GLU A 18 -4.41 -11.97 9.46
C GLU A 18 -4.03 -13.40 9.11
N CYS A 19 -3.11 -13.98 9.86
CA CYS A 19 -2.76 -15.40 9.81
C CYS A 19 -2.27 -15.89 11.17
N ASP A 20 -2.29 -17.20 11.35
CA ASP A 20 -1.88 -17.90 12.58
C ASP A 20 -0.45 -18.47 12.53
N TYR A 21 0.38 -17.94 11.61
CA TYR A 21 1.77 -18.36 11.45
C TYR A 21 2.69 -17.18 11.16
N THR A 22 3.99 -17.43 11.29
CA THR A 22 5.04 -16.48 10.88
C THR A 22 6.27 -17.23 10.40
N PHE A 23 7.33 -16.52 10.00
CA PHE A 23 8.60 -17.11 9.59
C PHE A 23 9.70 -16.63 10.54
N LEU A 24 10.38 -17.57 11.20
CA LEU A 24 11.37 -17.30 12.23
C LEU A 24 12.59 -18.22 12.07
N ASN A 25 13.74 -17.68 12.43
CA ASN A 25 14.90 -18.42 12.94
C ASN A 25 14.98 -18.24 14.46
N GLU A 26 15.99 -18.80 15.09
CA GLU A 26 16.18 -18.72 16.54
C GLU A 26 16.30 -17.26 17.04
N ASP A 27 17.07 -16.43 16.36
CA ASP A 27 17.31 -15.03 16.76
C ASP A 27 16.02 -14.21 16.70
N LEU A 28 15.25 -14.34 15.63
CA LEU A 28 13.99 -13.63 15.48
C LEU A 28 12.92 -14.17 16.43
N ALA A 29 12.95 -15.47 16.72
CA ALA A 29 12.05 -16.08 17.70
C ALA A 29 12.33 -15.55 19.12
N LYS A 30 13.62 -15.46 19.51
CA LYS A 30 14.01 -14.82 20.77
C LYS A 30 13.55 -13.35 20.83
N HIS A 31 13.76 -12.61 19.74
CA HIS A 31 13.33 -11.20 19.65
C HIS A 31 11.80 -11.04 19.79
N TYR A 32 11.03 -11.99 19.28
CA TYR A 32 9.57 -11.99 19.37
C TYR A 32 9.02 -12.67 20.62
N ALA A 33 9.88 -13.16 21.50
CA ALA A 33 9.53 -13.96 22.67
C ALA A 33 8.69 -15.21 22.32
N ILE A 34 9.02 -15.89 21.20
CA ILE A 34 8.39 -17.13 20.75
C ILE A 34 9.35 -18.29 21.03
N GLY A 35 8.95 -19.20 21.88
CA GLY A 35 9.76 -20.38 22.24
C GLY A 35 9.75 -21.49 21.18
N GLY A 36 10.65 -22.47 21.35
CA GLY A 36 10.65 -23.71 20.58
C GLY A 36 11.29 -23.65 19.19
N VAL A 37 11.93 -22.53 18.84
CA VAL A 37 12.63 -22.34 17.54
C VAL A 37 14.14 -22.30 17.80
N THR A 38 14.90 -23.20 17.14
CA THR A 38 16.36 -23.26 17.27
C THR A 38 17.03 -23.27 15.91
N GLY A 39 18.27 -22.74 15.84
CA GLY A 39 19.09 -22.70 14.63
C GLY A 39 18.84 -21.48 13.74
N SER A 40 19.74 -21.28 12.76
CA SER A 40 19.79 -20.08 11.90
C SER A 40 18.77 -20.09 10.75
N GLU A 41 18.23 -21.26 10.41
CA GLU A 41 17.36 -21.42 9.25
C GLU A 41 15.95 -20.85 9.51
N MET A 42 15.52 -19.98 8.61
CA MET A 42 14.17 -19.43 8.62
C MET A 42 13.14 -20.50 8.24
N ARG A 43 12.14 -20.70 9.10
CA ARG A 43 11.07 -21.68 8.88
C ARG A 43 9.72 -21.10 9.24
N ARG A 44 8.67 -21.70 8.66
CA ARG A 44 7.30 -21.40 9.07
C ARG A 44 7.05 -21.93 10.48
N VAL A 45 6.53 -21.08 11.34
CA VAL A 45 6.22 -21.38 12.74
C VAL A 45 4.76 -21.05 12.99
N GLN A 46 4.03 -22.02 13.53
CA GLN A 46 2.66 -21.83 13.99
C GLN A 46 2.64 -20.94 15.23
N LEU A 47 1.80 -19.91 15.22
CA LEU A 47 1.65 -19.01 16.36
C LEU A 47 0.70 -19.63 17.40
N PRO A 48 0.93 -19.39 18.70
CA PRO A 48 0.00 -19.80 19.74
C PRO A 48 -1.39 -19.18 19.53
N ALA A 49 -2.43 -19.89 19.96
CA ALA A 49 -3.78 -19.36 19.97
C ALA A 49 -3.84 -18.04 20.75
N GLY A 50 -4.49 -17.05 20.20
CA GLY A 50 -4.58 -15.72 20.81
C GLY A 50 -3.34 -14.84 20.62
N SER A 51 -2.35 -15.26 19.83
CA SER A 51 -1.17 -14.46 19.54
C SER A 51 -1.54 -13.12 18.92
N GLN A 52 -0.93 -12.05 19.42
CA GLN A 52 -1.06 -10.70 18.83
C GLN A 52 -0.33 -10.60 17.47
N ARG A 53 0.61 -11.52 17.19
CA ARG A 53 1.35 -11.57 15.93
C ARG A 53 0.58 -12.30 14.83
N GLY A 54 1.14 -12.27 13.64
CA GLY A 54 0.57 -12.82 12.42
C GLY A 54 0.23 -11.71 11.41
N GLY A 55 0.52 -11.98 10.15
CA GLY A 55 0.40 -10.98 9.09
C GLY A 55 1.50 -9.91 9.09
N ILE A 56 1.49 -9.08 8.05
CA ILE A 56 2.54 -8.08 7.78
C ILE A 56 2.58 -6.97 8.84
N LEU A 57 1.43 -6.60 9.41
CA LEU A 57 1.31 -5.48 10.34
C LEU A 57 2.11 -5.66 11.64
N THR A 58 2.42 -6.90 11.99
CA THR A 58 3.15 -7.24 13.22
C THR A 58 4.55 -7.79 12.96
N GLN A 59 5.05 -7.67 11.73
CA GLN A 59 6.43 -8.00 11.38
C GLN A 59 7.37 -6.86 11.77
N GLY A 60 8.53 -7.21 12.36
CA GLY A 60 9.53 -6.24 12.81
C GLY A 60 9.99 -5.28 11.71
N THR A 61 10.12 -5.75 10.48
CA THR A 61 10.49 -4.91 9.33
C THR A 61 9.46 -3.79 9.11
N MET A 62 8.16 -4.12 9.09
CA MET A 62 7.10 -3.12 8.92
C MET A 62 7.10 -2.13 10.08
N LEU A 63 7.19 -2.65 11.31
CA LEU A 63 7.18 -1.84 12.53
C LEU A 63 8.40 -0.91 12.60
N ALA A 64 9.57 -1.36 12.14
CA ALA A 64 10.78 -0.55 12.11
C ALA A 64 10.71 0.57 11.06
N VAL A 65 10.34 0.26 9.82
CA VAL A 65 10.28 1.27 8.74
C VAL A 65 9.16 2.31 8.96
N THR A 66 8.16 1.98 9.78
CA THR A 66 7.08 2.91 10.17
C THR A 66 7.31 3.57 11.54
N SER A 67 8.52 3.53 12.04
CA SER A 67 8.92 4.20 13.28
C SER A 67 9.86 5.38 13.00
N ASN A 68 10.07 6.22 14.01
CA ASN A 68 11.13 7.21 14.02
C ASN A 68 12.41 6.58 14.63
N PRO A 69 13.60 7.18 14.45
CA PRO A 69 14.83 6.61 15.00
C PRO A 69 14.80 6.41 16.52
N THR A 70 14.10 7.26 17.25
CA THR A 70 14.09 7.29 18.73
C THR A 70 12.78 6.77 19.35
N ARG A 71 11.71 6.64 18.57
CA ARG A 71 10.38 6.25 19.07
C ARG A 71 9.50 5.66 17.97
N THR A 72 8.42 5.01 18.37
CA THR A 72 7.33 4.60 17.47
C THR A 72 6.63 5.80 16.84
N SER A 73 5.89 5.57 15.76
CA SER A 73 5.07 6.58 15.11
C SER A 73 3.70 6.01 14.70
N PRO A 74 2.67 6.16 15.56
CA PRO A 74 1.31 5.75 15.18
C PRO A 74 0.85 6.37 13.86
N VAL A 75 1.22 7.63 13.61
CA VAL A 75 0.89 8.32 12.36
C VAL A 75 1.46 7.58 11.15
N LYS A 76 2.75 7.25 11.14
CA LYS A 76 3.37 6.48 10.03
C LYS A 76 2.77 5.09 9.89
N ARG A 77 2.48 4.41 11.01
CA ARG A 77 1.84 3.08 11.04
C ARG A 77 0.43 3.15 10.47
N GLY A 78 -0.36 4.14 10.85
CA GLY A 78 -1.71 4.37 10.34
C GLY A 78 -1.72 4.72 8.85
N VAL A 79 -0.83 5.63 8.42
CA VAL A 79 -0.65 5.97 7.00
C VAL A 79 -0.25 4.75 6.19
N PHE A 80 0.64 3.90 6.72
CA PHE A 80 1.01 2.64 6.05
C PHE A 80 -0.21 1.73 5.85
N ILE A 81 -1.06 1.55 6.86
CA ILE A 81 -2.27 0.73 6.75
C ILE A 81 -3.22 1.32 5.71
N LEU A 82 -3.48 2.63 5.76
CA LEU A 82 -4.34 3.29 4.78
C LEU A 82 -3.82 3.15 3.36
N ASN A 83 -2.51 3.34 3.14
CA ASN A 83 -1.92 3.31 1.80
C ASN A 83 -1.66 1.90 1.28
N ALA A 84 -1.05 1.03 2.11
CA ALA A 84 -0.52 -0.26 1.66
C ALA A 84 -1.52 -1.41 1.80
N ILE A 85 -2.48 -1.29 2.73
CA ILE A 85 -3.47 -2.33 3.01
C ILE A 85 -4.84 -1.96 2.46
N LEU A 86 -5.29 -0.71 2.67
CA LEU A 86 -6.65 -0.29 2.30
C LEU A 86 -6.73 0.50 0.97
N GLY A 87 -5.59 0.94 0.42
CA GLY A 87 -5.58 1.71 -0.83
C GLY A 87 -6.23 3.10 -0.73
N THR A 88 -6.40 3.62 0.47
CA THR A 88 -7.06 4.91 0.74
C THR A 88 -6.11 5.90 1.45
N PRO A 89 -4.99 6.28 0.82
CA PRO A 89 -4.01 7.17 1.44
C PRO A 89 -4.65 8.50 1.86
N PRO A 90 -4.25 9.07 3.00
CA PRO A 90 -4.67 10.41 3.37
C PRO A 90 -4.09 11.43 2.38
N ALA A 91 -4.75 12.59 2.27
CA ALA A 91 -4.17 13.71 1.52
C ALA A 91 -2.80 14.10 2.11
N PRO A 92 -1.88 14.63 1.29
CA PRO A 92 -0.63 15.19 1.80
C PRO A 92 -0.90 16.23 2.89
N PRO A 93 -0.07 16.29 3.95
CA PRO A 93 -0.23 17.29 4.98
C PRO A 93 -0.09 18.70 4.38
N PRO A 94 -0.81 19.71 4.88
CA PRO A 94 -0.59 21.09 4.50
C PRO A 94 0.87 21.52 4.69
N PRO A 95 1.39 22.46 3.91
CA PRO A 95 2.73 22.96 4.09
C PRO A 95 2.87 23.66 5.48
N ASN A 96 4.04 23.55 6.08
CA ASN A 96 4.38 24.21 7.34
C ASN A 96 3.66 23.68 8.59
N ILE A 97 3.22 22.41 8.60
CA ILE A 97 2.79 21.79 9.86
C ILE A 97 4.04 21.52 10.72
N PRO A 98 4.10 22.06 11.94
CA PRO A 98 5.19 21.76 12.86
C PRO A 98 5.20 20.26 13.20
N ALA A 99 6.38 19.71 13.42
CA ALA A 99 6.48 18.34 13.93
C ALA A 99 5.73 18.22 15.26
N LEU A 100 5.28 17.01 15.61
CA LEU A 100 4.56 16.77 16.88
C LEU A 100 5.40 17.23 18.08
N GLU A 101 6.70 17.10 17.96
CA GLU A 101 7.70 17.52 18.92
C GLU A 101 7.75 19.04 19.12
N ASP A 102 7.39 19.82 18.11
CA ASP A 102 7.38 21.28 18.13
C ASP A 102 6.03 21.87 18.57
N ALA A 103 5.00 21.01 18.66
CA ALA A 103 3.61 21.44 18.94
C ALA A 103 3.35 21.72 20.43
N ALA A 104 4.22 21.31 21.34
CA ALA A 104 4.13 21.60 22.78
C ALA A 104 5.53 21.81 23.38
N SER A 105 5.60 22.44 24.55
CA SER A 105 6.88 22.60 25.26
C SER A 105 7.53 21.23 25.53
N PRO A 106 8.85 21.09 25.38
CA PRO A 106 9.56 19.82 25.59
C PRO A 106 9.20 19.12 26.92
N ASP A 107 9.07 19.87 28.00
CA ASP A 107 8.69 19.33 29.32
C ASP A 107 7.30 18.73 29.37
N LYS A 108 6.38 19.23 28.56
CA LYS A 108 5.00 18.73 28.48
C LYS A 108 4.92 17.46 27.65
N ILE A 109 5.64 17.43 26.54
CA ILE A 109 5.74 16.24 25.66
C ILE A 109 6.37 15.05 26.41
N MET A 110 7.40 15.31 27.23
CA MET A 110 8.08 14.26 28.00
C MET A 110 7.21 13.63 29.09
N ARG A 111 6.10 14.23 29.48
CA ARG A 111 5.22 13.75 30.56
C ARG A 111 3.93 13.09 30.04
N MET A 112 3.63 13.22 28.77
CA MET A 112 2.42 12.70 28.13
C MET A 112 2.73 11.47 27.30
N THR A 113 1.82 10.51 27.31
CA THR A 113 1.87 9.37 26.37
C THR A 113 1.73 9.86 24.94
N LEU A 114 2.17 9.05 23.99
CA LEU A 114 2.04 9.37 22.58
C LEU A 114 0.56 9.51 22.16
N ARG A 115 -0.33 8.70 22.74
CA ARG A 115 -1.79 8.80 22.54
C ARG A 115 -2.34 10.15 23.01
N GLU A 116 -1.95 10.62 24.20
CA GLU A 116 -2.41 11.91 24.72
C GLU A 116 -1.93 13.07 23.85
N ASN A 117 -0.67 13.02 23.40
CA ASN A 117 -0.11 14.03 22.49
C ASN A 117 -0.86 14.08 21.16
N LEU A 118 -1.16 12.92 20.55
CA LEU A 118 -1.94 12.86 19.31
C LEU A 118 -3.38 13.34 19.52
N THR A 119 -4.03 12.96 20.62
CA THR A 119 -5.36 13.44 20.98
C THR A 119 -5.41 14.95 21.12
N LEU A 120 -4.37 15.54 21.72
CA LEU A 120 -4.27 17.00 21.86
C LEU A 120 -4.09 17.66 20.48
N HIS A 121 -3.22 17.13 19.64
CA HIS A 121 -3.00 17.62 18.27
C HIS A 121 -4.27 17.53 17.42
N ALA A 122 -5.00 16.43 17.50
CA ALA A 122 -6.23 16.20 16.76
C ALA A 122 -7.42 17.07 17.22
N LYS A 123 -7.30 17.87 18.30
CA LYS A 123 -8.33 18.85 18.67
C LYS A 123 -8.48 19.97 17.66
N ASN A 124 -7.44 20.26 16.87
CA ASN A 124 -7.55 21.20 15.77
C ASN A 124 -8.38 20.58 14.65
N PRO A 125 -9.51 21.20 14.21
CA PRO A 125 -10.37 20.66 13.16
C PRO A 125 -9.66 20.32 11.84
N MET A 126 -8.65 21.12 11.48
CA MET A 126 -7.85 20.89 10.27
C MET A 126 -7.03 19.59 10.39
N CYS A 127 -6.48 19.30 11.56
CA CYS A 127 -5.71 18.09 11.83
C CYS A 127 -6.63 16.86 12.00
N HIS A 128 -7.80 17.07 12.60
CA HIS A 128 -8.76 16.01 12.91
C HIS A 128 -9.18 15.20 11.69
N SER A 129 -9.39 15.82 10.55
CA SER A 129 -9.87 15.16 9.33
C SER A 129 -8.97 14.00 8.86
N CYS A 130 -7.65 14.12 9.02
CA CYS A 130 -6.69 13.08 8.70
C CYS A 130 -6.43 12.15 9.90
N HIS A 131 -6.26 12.72 11.10
CA HIS A 131 -5.91 11.98 12.30
C HIS A 131 -7.02 11.02 12.75
N SER A 132 -8.30 11.37 12.58
CA SER A 132 -9.42 10.47 12.85
C SER A 132 -9.38 9.17 12.06
N ARG A 133 -8.74 9.16 10.87
CA ARG A 133 -8.60 7.97 10.03
C ARG A 133 -7.35 7.16 10.36
N MET A 134 -6.21 7.82 10.60
CA MET A 134 -4.93 7.14 10.73
C MET A 134 -4.55 6.78 12.17
N ASP A 135 -4.90 7.63 13.15
CA ASP A 135 -4.45 7.42 14.53
C ASP A 135 -5.00 6.13 15.18
N PRO A 136 -6.31 5.77 15.05
CA PRO A 136 -6.79 4.51 15.59
C PRO A 136 -6.03 3.30 15.04
N LEU A 137 -5.75 3.29 13.73
CA LEU A 137 -5.01 2.22 13.07
C LEU A 137 -3.57 2.08 13.60
N GLY A 138 -2.89 3.20 13.78
CA GLY A 138 -1.50 3.20 14.25
C GLY A 138 -1.36 2.94 15.74
N LEU A 139 -2.25 3.49 16.56
CA LEU A 139 -2.26 3.29 18.01
C LEU A 139 -2.53 1.84 18.40
N ALA A 140 -3.29 1.09 17.60
CA ALA A 140 -3.49 -0.35 17.78
C ALA A 140 -2.19 -1.16 17.77
N LEU A 141 -1.12 -0.61 17.19
CA LEU A 141 0.18 -1.26 17.07
C LEU A 141 1.20 -0.81 18.14
N GLU A 142 0.82 0.02 19.11
CA GLU A 142 1.75 0.60 20.07
C GLU A 142 2.25 -0.38 21.14
N ASN A 143 1.62 -1.54 21.27
CA ASN A 143 2.21 -2.65 22.00
C ASN A 143 3.47 -3.22 21.32
N PHE A 144 3.79 -2.82 20.10
CA PHE A 144 5.05 -3.13 19.45
C PHE A 144 5.97 -1.89 19.47
N ASN A 145 7.15 -2.02 20.04
CA ASN A 145 8.14 -0.95 20.01
C ASN A 145 8.69 -0.72 18.58
N ALA A 146 9.63 0.21 18.43
CA ALA A 146 10.20 0.55 17.13
C ALA A 146 10.95 -0.62 16.45
N MET A 147 11.44 -1.60 17.21
CA MET A 147 12.10 -2.80 16.70
C MET A 147 11.13 -4.00 16.55
N GLY A 148 9.86 -3.79 16.83
CA GLY A 148 8.84 -4.84 16.76
C GLY A 148 8.79 -5.79 17.94
N ALA A 149 9.51 -5.55 19.03
CA ALA A 149 9.35 -6.30 20.27
C ALA A 149 8.07 -5.85 21.00
N TRP A 150 7.44 -6.78 21.71
CA TRP A 150 6.23 -6.51 22.49
C TRP A 150 6.55 -5.67 23.73
N ARG A 151 5.66 -4.72 24.08
CA ARG A 151 5.67 -3.94 25.30
C ARG A 151 4.27 -3.73 25.85
N ASP A 152 4.11 -3.80 27.17
CA ASP A 152 2.84 -3.54 27.85
C ASP A 152 2.72 -2.09 28.32
N ALA A 153 3.83 -1.38 28.37
CA ALA A 153 3.88 0.00 28.86
C ALA A 153 4.79 0.89 27.99
N GLU A 154 4.44 2.17 27.92
CA GLU A 154 5.24 3.27 27.40
C GLU A 154 5.47 4.28 28.52
N MET A 155 6.75 4.66 28.79
CA MET A 155 7.10 5.63 29.84
C MET A 155 6.40 5.36 31.20
N LYS A 156 6.26 4.10 31.61
CA LYS A 156 5.55 3.62 32.80
C LYS A 156 4.01 3.71 32.75
N HIS A 157 3.42 4.17 31.65
CA HIS A 157 1.98 4.13 31.45
C HIS A 157 1.59 2.88 30.65
N PRO A 158 0.51 2.18 31.00
CA PRO A 158 0.00 1.08 30.18
C PRO A 158 -0.27 1.52 28.75
N VAL A 159 0.07 0.67 27.77
CA VAL A 159 -0.31 0.92 26.37
C VAL A 159 -1.79 0.63 26.19
N GLU A 160 -2.52 1.57 25.63
CA GLU A 160 -3.94 1.45 25.31
C GLU A 160 -4.13 1.29 23.81
N PRO A 161 -4.21 0.05 23.27
CA PRO A 161 -4.33 -0.18 21.82
C PRO A 161 -5.75 -0.02 21.30
N ALA A 162 -6.76 -0.01 22.18
CA ALA A 162 -8.17 0.06 21.80
C ALA A 162 -8.50 1.31 20.96
N GLY A 163 -9.43 1.17 20.03
CA GLY A 163 -9.85 2.26 19.17
C GLY A 163 -11.16 1.98 18.43
N THR A 164 -11.62 3.00 17.69
CA THR A 164 -12.79 2.90 16.81
C THR A 164 -12.38 3.47 15.45
N LEU A 165 -12.64 2.73 14.38
CA LEU A 165 -12.40 3.19 13.01
C LEU A 165 -13.45 4.25 12.64
N ILE A 166 -13.12 5.10 11.68
CA ILE A 166 -14.06 6.11 11.16
C ILE A 166 -15.32 5.49 10.55
N THR A 167 -15.25 4.23 10.16
CA THR A 167 -16.35 3.42 9.65
C THR A 167 -17.25 2.84 10.75
N GLY A 168 -16.86 3.03 12.01
CA GLY A 168 -17.68 2.70 13.19
C GLY A 168 -17.28 1.40 13.91
N GLU A 169 -16.40 0.57 13.37
CA GLU A 169 -15.97 -0.66 14.02
C GLU A 169 -15.01 -0.35 15.18
N SER A 170 -15.29 -0.93 16.33
CA SER A 170 -14.43 -0.84 17.52
C SER A 170 -13.62 -2.11 17.69
N PHE A 171 -12.42 -1.96 18.26
CA PHE A 171 -11.50 -3.06 18.56
C PHE A 171 -10.80 -2.79 19.89
N ALA A 172 -10.47 -3.85 20.62
CA ALA A 172 -9.75 -3.78 21.88
C ALA A 172 -8.23 -3.92 21.68
N ASP A 173 -7.79 -4.63 20.66
CA ASP A 173 -6.37 -4.90 20.41
C ASP A 173 -6.07 -5.07 18.90
N VAL A 174 -4.80 -5.32 18.59
CA VAL A 174 -4.34 -5.50 17.20
C VAL A 174 -4.92 -6.76 16.53
N ARG A 175 -5.31 -7.80 17.27
CA ARG A 175 -5.94 -9.01 16.69
C ARG A 175 -7.30 -8.64 16.14
N GLU A 176 -8.12 -7.97 16.97
CA GLU A 176 -9.44 -7.54 16.55
C GLU A 176 -9.35 -6.56 15.37
N LEU A 177 -8.40 -5.61 15.41
CA LEU A 177 -8.16 -4.75 14.25
C LEU A 177 -7.83 -5.56 12.99
N LYS A 178 -6.89 -6.50 13.05
CA LYS A 178 -6.54 -7.35 11.90
C LYS A 178 -7.76 -8.12 11.38
N HIS A 179 -8.57 -8.66 12.29
CA HIS A 179 -9.79 -9.37 11.94
C HIS A 179 -10.82 -8.47 11.24
N ILE A 180 -11.01 -7.25 11.73
CA ILE A 180 -11.87 -6.25 11.08
C ILE A 180 -11.35 -5.93 9.67
N LEU A 181 -10.05 -5.67 9.52
CA LEU A 181 -9.44 -5.39 8.23
C LEU A 181 -9.59 -6.55 7.25
N ALA A 182 -9.36 -7.79 7.71
CA ALA A 182 -9.45 -8.99 6.88
C ALA A 182 -10.89 -9.40 6.53
N THR A 183 -11.89 -8.95 7.28
CA THR A 183 -13.29 -9.34 7.08
C THR A 183 -14.16 -8.20 6.54
N LYS A 184 -14.24 -7.09 7.27
CA LYS A 184 -15.09 -5.94 6.91
C LYS A 184 -14.50 -5.10 5.78
N HIS A 185 -13.16 -4.96 5.77
CA HIS A 185 -12.41 -4.19 4.78
C HIS A 185 -11.65 -5.05 3.76
N ARG A 186 -12.02 -6.35 3.63
CA ARG A 186 -11.39 -7.28 2.68
C ARG A 186 -11.45 -6.77 1.24
N ARG A 187 -12.56 -6.13 0.87
CA ARG A 187 -12.75 -5.62 -0.49
C ARG A 187 -11.81 -4.45 -0.76
N ASP A 188 -11.63 -3.54 0.19
CA ASP A 188 -10.67 -2.45 0.09
C ASP A 188 -9.24 -2.99 -0.09
N HIS A 189 -8.88 -4.05 0.66
CA HIS A 189 -7.60 -4.73 0.50
C HIS A 189 -7.44 -5.36 -0.89
N TYR A 190 -8.47 -6.01 -1.40
CA TYR A 190 -8.44 -6.59 -2.75
C TYR A 190 -8.27 -5.50 -3.82
N TYR A 191 -8.96 -4.36 -3.71
CA TYR A 191 -8.74 -3.21 -4.59
C TYR A 191 -7.29 -2.72 -4.51
N CYS A 192 -6.79 -2.50 -3.30
CA CYS A 192 -5.42 -2.02 -3.07
C CYS A 192 -4.37 -2.93 -3.73
N VAL A 193 -4.46 -4.24 -3.50
CA VAL A 193 -3.51 -5.21 -4.08
C VAL A 193 -3.67 -5.28 -5.60
N THR A 194 -4.90 -5.30 -6.10
CA THR A 194 -5.20 -5.36 -7.53
C THR A 194 -4.66 -4.16 -8.27
N GLU A 195 -4.95 -2.95 -7.80
CA GLU A 195 -4.47 -1.70 -8.43
C GLU A 195 -2.95 -1.61 -8.44
N LYS A 196 -2.30 -1.94 -7.31
CA LYS A 196 -0.84 -1.93 -7.22
C LYS A 196 -0.19 -2.96 -8.14
N LEU A 197 -0.73 -4.17 -8.19
CA LEU A 197 -0.18 -5.23 -9.02
C LEU A 197 -0.45 -4.98 -10.52
N LEU A 198 -1.63 -4.47 -10.87
CA LEU A 198 -1.95 -4.08 -12.24
C LEU A 198 -1.10 -2.88 -12.69
N THR A 199 -0.89 -1.87 -11.85
CA THR A 199 0.03 -0.75 -12.10
C THR A 199 1.44 -1.26 -12.38
N TYR A 200 1.94 -2.20 -11.57
CA TYR A 200 3.24 -2.82 -11.77
C TYR A 200 3.30 -3.60 -13.09
N ALA A 201 2.28 -4.42 -13.38
CA ALA A 201 2.23 -5.24 -14.59
C ALA A 201 2.16 -4.42 -15.88
N LEU A 202 1.45 -3.29 -15.84
CA LEU A 202 1.32 -2.38 -16.98
C LEU A 202 2.47 -1.38 -17.11
N ALA A 203 3.33 -1.26 -16.10
CA ALA A 203 4.42 -0.27 -16.00
C ALA A 203 3.93 1.19 -16.23
N ARG A 204 2.68 1.50 -15.83
CA ARG A 204 2.06 2.83 -15.91
C ARG A 204 1.02 3.01 -14.80
N GLY A 205 0.69 4.26 -14.49
CA GLY A 205 -0.48 4.57 -13.66
C GLY A 205 -1.78 4.06 -14.30
N LEU A 206 -2.75 3.72 -13.47
CA LEU A 206 -4.10 3.35 -13.90
C LEU A 206 -4.90 4.62 -14.22
N ASP A 207 -5.83 4.52 -15.15
CA ASP A 207 -6.78 5.57 -15.47
C ASP A 207 -8.23 5.03 -15.44
N TYR A 208 -9.21 5.89 -15.70
CA TYR A 208 -10.64 5.54 -15.66
C TYR A 208 -11.02 4.34 -16.56
N ARG A 209 -10.24 4.06 -17.60
CA ARG A 209 -10.47 2.95 -18.55
C ARG A 209 -10.06 1.60 -17.96
N ASP A 210 -9.25 1.60 -16.92
CA ASP A 210 -8.83 0.39 -16.23
C ASP A 210 -9.83 -0.05 -15.15
N THR A 211 -10.81 0.82 -14.79
CA THR A 211 -11.77 0.58 -13.70
C THR A 211 -12.52 -0.74 -13.85
N ASP A 212 -13.10 -1.01 -15.04
CA ASP A 212 -13.82 -2.27 -15.30
C ASP A 212 -12.92 -3.51 -15.16
N THR A 213 -11.63 -3.35 -15.47
CA THR A 213 -10.65 -4.44 -15.30
C THR A 213 -10.37 -4.67 -13.83
N VAL A 214 -10.16 -3.60 -13.06
CA VAL A 214 -9.95 -3.68 -11.61
C VAL A 214 -11.17 -4.32 -10.94
N ASP A 215 -12.38 -3.88 -11.25
CA ASP A 215 -13.62 -4.41 -10.67
C ASP A 215 -13.79 -5.92 -10.95
N ARG A 216 -13.51 -6.37 -12.18
CA ARG A 216 -13.55 -7.80 -12.52
C ARG A 216 -12.51 -8.62 -11.78
N LEU A 217 -11.30 -8.11 -11.64
CA LEU A 217 -10.22 -8.78 -10.91
C LEU A 217 -10.55 -8.88 -9.41
N VAL A 218 -11.11 -7.83 -8.82
CA VAL A 218 -11.58 -7.85 -7.42
C VAL A 218 -12.71 -8.86 -7.25
N ALA A 219 -13.68 -8.92 -8.16
CA ALA A 219 -14.74 -9.92 -8.12
C ALA A 219 -14.19 -11.36 -8.22
N GLN A 220 -13.15 -11.60 -9.02
CA GLN A 220 -12.46 -12.90 -9.09
C GLN A 220 -11.77 -13.25 -7.76
N LEU A 221 -11.11 -12.27 -7.11
CA LEU A 221 -10.52 -12.47 -5.78
C LEU A 221 -11.59 -12.82 -4.74
N GLU A 222 -12.72 -12.14 -4.73
CA GLU A 222 -13.83 -12.45 -3.83
C GLU A 222 -14.37 -13.87 -4.06
N ALA A 223 -14.58 -14.26 -5.32
CA ALA A 223 -15.06 -15.59 -5.69
C ALA A 223 -14.09 -16.73 -5.35
N THR A 224 -12.79 -16.44 -5.30
CA THR A 224 -11.73 -17.42 -5.05
C THR A 224 -11.13 -17.31 -3.64
N ASN A 225 -11.77 -16.56 -2.73
CA ASN A 225 -11.28 -16.30 -1.39
C ASN A 225 -9.84 -15.73 -1.36
N GLY A 226 -9.55 -14.81 -2.28
CA GLY A 226 -8.29 -14.06 -2.34
C GLY A 226 -7.09 -14.84 -2.86
N ARG A 227 -7.27 -15.85 -3.70
CA ARG A 227 -6.14 -16.62 -4.26
C ARG A 227 -5.30 -15.79 -5.21
N PRO A 228 -3.96 -15.69 -4.98
CA PRO A 228 -3.04 -14.97 -5.86
C PRO A 228 -3.08 -15.44 -7.31
N SER A 229 -3.23 -16.75 -7.55
CA SER A 229 -3.32 -17.32 -8.90
C SER A 229 -4.46 -16.74 -9.71
N ALA A 230 -5.62 -16.50 -9.08
CA ALA A 230 -6.77 -15.88 -9.76
C ALA A 230 -6.45 -14.45 -10.21
N LEU A 231 -5.80 -13.65 -9.35
CA LEU A 231 -5.40 -12.29 -9.69
C LEU A 231 -4.32 -12.26 -10.78
N LEU A 232 -3.27 -13.06 -10.65
CA LEU A 232 -2.19 -13.13 -11.64
C LEU A 232 -2.69 -13.55 -13.01
N ASN A 233 -3.48 -14.64 -13.09
CA ASN A 233 -4.07 -15.09 -14.33
C ASN A 233 -5.06 -14.06 -14.91
N GLY A 234 -5.84 -13.41 -14.03
CA GLY A 234 -6.76 -12.36 -14.42
C GLY A 234 -6.05 -11.15 -15.04
N ILE A 235 -4.93 -10.72 -14.46
CA ILE A 235 -4.10 -9.63 -14.99
C ILE A 235 -3.51 -10.01 -16.35
N VAL A 236 -2.87 -11.17 -16.45
CA VAL A 236 -2.25 -11.64 -17.72
C VAL A 236 -3.28 -11.74 -18.83
N ASN A 237 -4.51 -12.16 -18.54
CA ASN A 237 -5.59 -12.27 -19.53
C ASN A 237 -6.42 -10.99 -19.70
N SER A 238 -6.06 -9.90 -19.03
CA SER A 238 -6.78 -8.63 -19.11
C SER A 238 -6.46 -7.87 -20.41
N VAL A 239 -7.46 -7.14 -20.92
CA VAL A 239 -7.28 -6.31 -22.12
C VAL A 239 -6.12 -5.31 -22.00
N PRO A 240 -5.97 -4.55 -20.90
CA PRO A 240 -4.88 -3.58 -20.78
C PRO A 240 -3.48 -4.24 -20.72
N PHE A 241 -3.38 -5.51 -20.32
CA PHE A 241 -2.11 -6.25 -20.33
C PHE A 241 -1.81 -6.83 -21.73
N GLN A 242 -2.82 -7.36 -22.42
CA GLN A 242 -2.68 -8.01 -23.72
C GLN A 242 -2.60 -7.02 -24.89
N GLN A 243 -3.16 -5.81 -24.73
CA GLN A 243 -3.27 -4.83 -25.80
C GLN A 243 -2.68 -3.49 -25.38
N ARG A 244 -1.86 -2.91 -26.24
CA ARG A 244 -1.32 -1.56 -26.08
C ARG A 244 -1.97 -0.62 -27.08
N ARG A 245 -2.47 0.52 -26.61
CA ARG A 245 -2.91 1.59 -27.52
C ARG A 245 -1.69 2.28 -28.14
N ALA A 246 -1.78 2.62 -29.43
CA ALA A 246 -0.82 3.51 -30.05
C ALA A 246 -0.87 4.88 -29.32
N SER A 247 0.29 5.46 -29.04
CA SER A 247 0.32 6.77 -28.44
C SER A 247 -0.11 7.82 -29.48
N ALA A 248 -0.82 8.85 -29.05
CA ALA A 248 -1.21 9.97 -29.95
C ALA A 248 0.00 10.66 -30.63
N ALA A 249 1.20 10.51 -30.08
CA ALA A 249 2.46 10.94 -30.69
C ALA A 249 2.86 10.08 -31.90
N THR A 250 2.60 8.76 -31.83
CA THR A 250 2.86 7.84 -32.95
C THR A 250 1.90 8.09 -34.11
N ASP A 251 0.62 8.39 -33.80
CA ASP A 251 -0.38 8.76 -34.83
C ASP A 251 -0.03 10.08 -35.52
N ARG A 252 0.52 11.06 -34.80
CA ARG A 252 1.03 12.32 -35.39
C ARG A 252 2.24 12.10 -36.27
N SER A 253 3.20 11.26 -35.88
CA SER A 253 4.40 10.98 -36.69
C SER A 253 4.05 10.23 -37.99
N ILE A 254 3.09 9.30 -37.94
CA ILE A 254 2.60 8.59 -39.14
C ILE A 254 1.82 9.55 -40.05
N ALA A 255 0.96 10.39 -39.49
CA ALA A 255 0.23 11.40 -40.25
C ALA A 255 1.17 12.47 -40.87
N ASP A 256 2.21 12.86 -40.17
CA ASP A 256 3.21 13.82 -40.65
C ASP A 256 4.10 13.19 -41.72
N GLU A 257 4.46 11.90 -41.62
CA GLU A 257 5.18 11.15 -42.65
C GLU A 257 4.33 10.97 -43.92
N GLU A 258 3.06 10.61 -43.79
CA GLU A 258 2.14 10.50 -44.92
C GLU A 258 1.91 11.87 -45.61
N MET A 259 1.77 12.93 -44.84
CA MET A 259 1.63 14.30 -45.40
C MET A 259 2.92 14.77 -46.09
N SER A 260 4.09 14.45 -45.51
CA SER A 260 5.38 14.74 -46.12
C SER A 260 5.55 14.03 -47.46
N THR A 261 5.24 12.75 -47.51
CA THR A 261 5.32 11.90 -48.73
C THR A 261 4.35 12.38 -49.82
N LYS A 262 3.12 12.79 -49.47
CA LYS A 262 2.14 13.35 -50.39
C LYS A 262 2.60 14.71 -50.93
N ARG A 263 3.26 15.53 -50.12
CA ARG A 263 3.81 16.83 -50.51
C ARG A 263 4.97 16.70 -51.47
N THR A 264 5.85 15.74 -51.25
CA THR A 264 6.99 15.45 -52.15
C THR A 264 6.50 14.97 -53.53
N LYS A 265 5.57 14.00 -53.58
CA LYS A 265 4.97 13.50 -54.83
C LYS A 265 4.22 14.59 -55.60
N ARG A 266 3.59 15.56 -54.92
CA ARG A 266 2.93 16.69 -55.56
C ARG A 266 3.94 17.67 -56.13
N HIS A 267 5.06 17.85 -55.49
CA HIS A 267 6.14 18.75 -55.97
C HIS A 267 6.83 18.18 -57.23
N GLU A 268 7.08 16.86 -57.23
CA GLU A 268 7.62 16.16 -58.41
C GLU A 268 6.68 16.24 -59.64
N ARG A 269 5.38 16.04 -59.45
CA ARG A 269 4.38 16.22 -60.51
C ARG A 269 4.33 17.64 -61.08
N ILE A 270 4.45 18.68 -60.25
CA ILE A 270 4.44 20.08 -60.70
C ILE A 270 5.72 20.41 -61.46
N GLN A 271 6.87 19.79 -61.16
CA GLN A 271 8.11 19.96 -61.93
C GLN A 271 8.06 19.26 -63.29
N GLU A 272 7.38 18.13 -63.40
CA GLU A 272 7.16 17.43 -64.69
C GLU A 272 6.20 18.13 -65.62
N GLU A 273 5.24 18.95 -65.09
CA GLU A 273 4.24 19.70 -65.87
C GLU A 273 4.71 21.09 -66.34
N ILE A 274 5.93 21.53 -65.98
CA ILE A 274 6.50 22.80 -66.51
C ILE A 274 7.20 22.52 -67.82
N PRO A 275 6.60 22.93 -68.99
CA PRO A 275 7.26 22.77 -70.27
C PRO A 275 8.54 23.62 -70.33
N SER A 276 9.64 23.02 -70.71
CA SER A 276 10.94 23.71 -70.92
C SER A 276 10.74 24.83 -72.00
N ARG A 277 10.54 26.07 -71.56
CA ARG A 277 10.69 27.24 -72.46
C ARG A 277 12.18 27.54 -72.58
N ALA A 278 12.86 26.78 -73.38
CA ALA A 278 14.19 27.15 -73.88
C ALA A 278 14.21 26.92 -75.40
N GLY A 279 14.15 28.01 -76.16
CA GLY A 279 14.45 28.00 -77.57
C GLY A 279 13.58 28.88 -78.42
N ALA A 280 13.85 30.19 -78.44
CA ALA A 280 13.71 31.00 -79.63
C ALA A 280 14.48 32.32 -79.53
N SER A 281 15.53 32.38 -80.36
CA SER A 281 16.26 33.54 -80.89
C SER A 281 17.50 33.95 -80.18
#